data_171d932172d99bddc08d5b1de7568ab2
#
_entry.id   171d932172d99bddc08d5b1de7568ab2
#
_cell.length_a   1.000
_cell.length_b   1.000
_cell.length_c   1.000
_cell.angle_alpha   90.00
_cell.angle_beta   90.00
_cell.angle_gamma   90.00
#
_symmetry.space_group_name_H-M   'P 1'
#
loop_
_entity.id
_entity.type
_entity.pdbx_description
1 polymer ?
#
loop_
_entity_poly.entity_id
_entity_poly.type
_entity_poly.pdbx_seq_one_letter_code
_entity_poly.pdbx_strand_id
1 'polypeptide(L)'
;AGVRVVRPGAINGAGPDDSARATYRDRLADCDLGIAEAEAGIAATGTLAVVGAPKRPNSLTLLPPTNLIIINADRMWPDLATAVGAIGAATFTSRRVALITGPSRTADIEKMIVLGVHGPKKLYALVVWPHGA
;
A
#
# COMPACT_ATOMS: atom_id res chain seq x y z
N ALA A 1 2.67 -9.24 -24.60
CA ALA A 1 1.81 -9.27 -23.42
C ALA A 1 1.95 -7.91 -22.72
N GLY A 2 0.83 -7.21 -22.47
CA GLY A 2 0.86 -5.90 -21.79
C GLY A 2 0.91 -6.08 -20.26
N VAL A 3 1.41 -5.05 -19.56
CA VAL A 3 1.40 -4.99 -18.08
C VAL A 3 -0.02 -4.72 -17.61
N ARG A 4 -0.54 -5.56 -16.70
CA ARG A 4 -1.86 -5.39 -16.08
C ARG A 4 -1.72 -4.55 -14.82
N VAL A 5 -2.31 -3.35 -14.85
CA VAL A 5 -2.18 -2.35 -13.77
C VAL A 5 -3.51 -2.21 -13.03
N VAL A 6 -3.44 -2.17 -11.71
CA VAL A 6 -4.57 -1.83 -10.85
C VAL A 6 -4.27 -0.56 -10.02
N ARG A 7 -5.26 0.33 -9.95
CA ARG A 7 -5.19 1.61 -9.21
C ARG A 7 -6.46 1.81 -8.38
N PRO A 8 -6.45 2.74 -7.41
CA PRO A 8 -7.63 3.09 -6.64
C PRO A 8 -8.83 3.40 -7.55
N GLY A 9 -10.00 2.85 -7.21
CA GLY A 9 -11.23 3.05 -7.97
C GLY A 9 -11.38 2.24 -9.27
N ALA A 10 -10.32 1.58 -9.76
CA ALA A 10 -10.38 0.74 -10.96
C ALA A 10 -11.17 -0.55 -10.74
N ILE A 11 -11.20 -1.02 -9.50
CA ILE A 11 -12.00 -2.17 -9.07
C ILE A 11 -12.85 -1.70 -7.90
N ASN A 12 -14.16 -1.67 -8.05
CA ASN A 12 -15.06 -1.38 -6.95
C ASN A 12 -14.82 -2.41 -5.85
N GLY A 13 -14.62 -1.92 -4.63
CA GLY A 13 -14.37 -2.78 -3.47
C GLY A 13 -15.42 -3.86 -3.34
N ALA A 14 -15.00 -5.01 -2.84
CA ALA A 14 -15.90 -6.14 -2.60
C ALA A 14 -17.11 -5.67 -1.79
N GLY A 15 -18.30 -5.95 -2.29
CA GLY A 15 -19.52 -5.84 -1.53
C GLY A 15 -19.49 -6.73 -0.27
N PRO A 16 -20.54 -6.73 0.54
CA PRO A 16 -20.62 -7.55 1.75
C PRO A 16 -20.60 -9.06 1.48
N ASP A 17 -20.75 -9.47 0.24
CA ASP A 17 -20.83 -10.85 -0.20
C ASP A 17 -19.45 -11.48 -0.40
N ASP A 18 -19.27 -12.71 0.09
CA ASP A 18 -18.00 -13.45 0.01
C ASP A 18 -17.60 -13.80 -1.43
N SER A 19 -18.56 -13.99 -2.33
CA SER A 19 -18.30 -14.25 -3.75
C SER A 19 -17.70 -13.02 -4.44
N ALA A 20 -18.20 -11.82 -4.13
CA ALA A 20 -17.68 -10.56 -4.65
C ALA A 20 -16.24 -10.29 -4.11
N ARG A 21 -15.97 -10.69 -2.85
CA ARG A 21 -14.63 -10.58 -2.25
C ARG A 21 -13.64 -11.55 -2.89
N ALA A 22 -14.05 -12.77 -3.20
CA ALA A 22 -13.21 -13.74 -3.90
C ALA A 22 -12.85 -13.24 -5.30
N THR A 23 -13.85 -12.83 -6.10
CA THR A 23 -13.65 -12.26 -7.43
C THR A 23 -12.73 -11.03 -7.39
N TYR A 24 -12.88 -10.18 -6.37
CA TYR A 24 -12.04 -9.00 -6.21
C TYR A 24 -10.57 -9.39 -5.95
N ARG A 25 -10.32 -10.36 -5.06
CA ARG A 25 -8.96 -10.86 -4.77
C ARG A 25 -8.31 -11.49 -5.99
N ASP A 26 -9.06 -12.31 -6.72
CA ASP A 26 -8.55 -12.99 -7.92
C ASP A 26 -8.13 -11.96 -8.99
N ARG A 27 -8.95 -10.94 -9.21
CA ARG A 27 -8.61 -9.84 -10.13
C ARG A 27 -7.38 -9.06 -9.71
N LEU A 28 -7.16 -8.85 -8.40
CA LEU A 28 -5.95 -8.20 -7.89
C LEU A 28 -4.72 -9.09 -8.01
N ALA A 29 -4.87 -10.39 -7.75
CA ALA A 29 -3.78 -11.36 -7.88
C ALA A 29 -3.30 -11.50 -9.33
N ASP A 30 -4.20 -11.30 -10.29
CA ASP A 30 -3.88 -11.31 -11.71
C ASP A 30 -3.20 -10.03 -12.22
N CYS A 31 -3.08 -8.98 -11.39
CA CYS A 31 -2.42 -7.75 -11.77
C CYS A 31 -0.90 -7.83 -11.54
N ASP A 32 -0.14 -7.23 -12.44
CA ASP A 32 1.32 -7.17 -12.37
C ASP A 32 1.82 -6.00 -11.51
N LEU A 33 1.04 -4.91 -11.47
CA LEU A 33 1.35 -3.67 -10.77
C LEU A 33 0.14 -3.13 -10.02
N GLY A 34 0.29 -2.92 -8.71
CA GLY A 34 -0.63 -2.15 -7.88
C GLY A 34 -0.14 -0.70 -7.73
N ILE A 35 -1.05 0.26 -7.90
CA ILE A 35 -0.76 1.68 -7.63
C ILE A 35 -1.61 2.13 -6.45
N ALA A 36 -0.98 2.74 -5.46
CA ALA A 36 -1.64 3.28 -4.28
C ALA A 36 -1.11 4.67 -3.93
N GLU A 37 -1.86 5.42 -3.13
CA GLU A 37 -1.44 6.69 -2.56
C GLU A 37 -1.20 6.51 -1.06
N ALA A 38 -0.12 7.11 -0.54
CA ALA A 38 0.14 7.18 0.87
C ALA A 38 -0.44 8.49 1.46
N GLU A 39 -1.00 8.38 2.66
CA GLU A 39 -1.49 9.53 3.42
C GLU A 39 -0.36 10.21 4.21
N ALA A 40 0.70 9.47 4.55
CA ALA A 40 1.91 10.01 5.15
C ALA A 40 3.14 9.17 4.81
N GLY A 41 4.30 9.81 4.78
CA GLY A 41 5.61 9.19 4.73
C GLY A 41 6.40 9.49 5.99
N ILE A 42 7.20 8.52 6.45
CA ILE A 42 8.02 8.61 7.66
C ILE A 42 9.48 8.55 7.23
N ALA A 43 10.17 9.68 7.29
CA ALA A 43 11.52 9.82 6.75
C ALA A 43 12.55 8.96 7.51
N ALA A 44 12.43 8.88 8.83
CA ALA A 44 13.37 8.12 9.67
C ALA A 44 13.47 6.63 9.30
N THR A 45 12.41 6.04 8.76
CA THR A 45 12.34 4.60 8.45
C THR A 45 12.08 4.29 6.98
N GLY A 46 11.79 5.31 6.15
CA GLY A 46 11.34 5.10 4.78
C GLY A 46 9.97 4.42 4.69
N THR A 47 9.11 4.61 5.70
CA THR A 47 7.80 3.97 5.79
C THR A 47 6.73 4.82 5.12
N LEU A 48 5.83 4.19 4.38
CA LEU A 48 4.65 4.80 3.78
C LEU A 48 3.39 4.31 4.49
N ALA A 49 2.56 5.23 4.96
CA ALA A 49 1.28 4.94 5.60
C ALA A 49 0.15 5.00 4.56
N VAL A 50 -0.44 3.85 4.25
CA VAL A 50 -1.58 3.73 3.34
C VAL A 50 -2.84 3.48 4.14
N VAL A 51 -3.82 4.37 3.99
CA VAL A 51 -5.10 4.28 4.69
C VAL A 51 -6.13 3.58 3.81
N GLY A 52 -6.62 2.44 4.29
CA GLY A 52 -7.66 1.67 3.61
C GLY A 52 -9.02 2.37 3.67
N ALA A 53 -9.73 2.34 2.55
CA ALA A 53 -11.09 2.82 2.43
C ALA A 53 -11.90 1.85 1.54
N PRO A 54 -13.24 1.91 1.54
CA PRO A 54 -14.07 1.00 0.73
C PRO A 54 -13.70 0.98 -0.76
N LYS A 55 -13.33 2.14 -1.33
CA LYS A 55 -12.89 2.26 -2.72
C LYS A 55 -11.35 2.18 -2.89
N ARG A 56 -10.60 2.08 -1.81
CA ARG A 56 -9.12 1.98 -1.77
C ARG A 56 -8.70 0.96 -0.72
N PRO A 57 -9.01 -0.32 -0.91
CA PRO A 57 -8.65 -1.35 0.07
C PRO A 57 -7.14 -1.59 0.11
N ASN A 58 -6.61 -1.91 1.30
CA ASN A 58 -5.18 -2.19 1.49
C ASN A 58 -4.68 -3.42 0.70
N SER A 59 -5.58 -4.27 0.24
CA SER A 59 -5.23 -5.40 -0.64
C SER A 59 -4.56 -4.98 -1.95
N LEU A 60 -4.76 -3.73 -2.41
CA LEU A 60 -4.02 -3.15 -3.54
C LEU A 60 -2.51 -3.14 -3.30
N THR A 61 -2.07 -3.01 -2.04
CA THR A 61 -0.65 -2.97 -1.67
C THR A 61 -0.10 -4.32 -1.25
N LEU A 62 -0.92 -5.36 -1.24
CA LEU A 62 -0.55 -6.69 -0.73
C LEU A 62 -0.53 -7.77 -1.81
N LEU A 63 -1.49 -7.75 -2.74
CA LEU A 63 -1.69 -8.84 -3.69
C LEU A 63 -0.86 -8.73 -4.97
N PRO A 64 -0.74 -7.57 -5.65
CA PRO A 64 0.11 -7.45 -6.82
C PRO A 64 1.59 -7.69 -6.48
N PRO A 65 2.35 -8.38 -7.34
CA PRO A 65 3.76 -8.68 -7.11
C PRO A 65 4.66 -7.45 -7.12
N THR A 66 4.21 -6.36 -7.74
CA THR A 66 4.90 -5.07 -7.75
C THR A 66 3.94 -3.98 -7.28
N ASN A 67 4.43 -3.08 -6.42
CA ASN A 67 3.68 -1.91 -5.99
C ASN A 67 4.42 -0.61 -6.28
N LEU A 68 3.67 0.39 -6.72
CA LEU A 68 4.06 1.78 -6.80
C LEU A 68 3.19 2.57 -5.81
N ILE A 69 3.82 3.17 -4.80
CA ILE A 69 3.12 4.02 -3.84
C ILE A 69 3.53 5.47 -4.08
N ILE A 70 2.54 6.31 -4.32
CA ILE A 70 2.71 7.74 -4.58
C ILE A 70 2.50 8.50 -3.27
N ILE A 71 3.40 9.43 -2.97
CA ILE A 71 3.33 10.31 -1.80
C ILE A 71 3.65 11.75 -2.18
N ASN A 72 2.87 12.71 -1.70
CA ASN A 72 3.21 14.11 -1.80
C ASN A 72 4.33 14.47 -0.82
N ALA A 73 5.30 15.27 -1.24
CA ALA A 73 6.44 15.68 -0.42
C ALA A 73 6.02 16.45 0.83
N ASP A 74 4.93 17.19 0.78
CA ASP A 74 4.34 17.93 1.91
C ASP A 74 3.73 17.02 2.99
N ARG A 75 3.57 15.72 2.70
CA ARG A 75 3.11 14.69 3.64
C ARG A 75 4.24 13.81 4.18
N MET A 76 5.49 14.24 4.00
CA MET A 76 6.64 13.57 4.58
C MET A 76 6.92 14.11 5.99
N TRP A 77 6.95 13.22 6.97
CA TRP A 77 7.13 13.54 8.39
C TRP A 77 8.44 12.95 8.90
N PRO A 78 9.11 13.59 9.88
CA PRO A 78 10.40 13.10 10.36
C PRO A 78 10.30 11.72 11.04
N ASP A 79 9.24 11.48 11.80
CA ASP A 79 9.05 10.29 12.63
C ASP A 79 7.60 9.79 12.65
N LEU A 80 7.40 8.60 13.25
CA LEU A 80 6.09 7.96 13.34
C LEU A 80 5.10 8.76 14.18
N ALA A 81 5.53 9.36 15.29
CA ALA A 81 4.63 10.06 16.20
C ALA A 81 4.02 11.28 15.50
N THR A 82 4.85 12.06 14.80
CA THR A 82 4.41 13.21 14.01
C THR A 82 3.48 12.79 12.86
N ALA A 83 3.82 11.72 12.15
CA ALA A 83 2.98 11.19 11.07
C ALA A 83 1.61 10.71 11.57
N VAL A 84 1.57 10.01 12.71
CA VAL A 84 0.31 9.56 13.35
C VAL A 84 -0.54 10.76 13.76
N GLY A 85 0.08 11.80 14.33
CA GLY A 85 -0.60 13.05 14.66
C GLY A 85 -1.23 13.72 13.43
N ALA A 86 -0.50 13.77 12.32
CA ALA A 86 -0.95 14.37 11.07
C ALA A 86 -2.10 13.58 10.40
N ILE A 87 -2.04 12.24 10.41
CA ILE A 87 -3.13 11.38 9.90
C ILE A 87 -4.38 11.49 10.79
N GLY A 88 -4.18 11.76 12.08
CA GLY A 88 -5.23 11.83 13.09
C GLY A 88 -5.57 10.48 13.72
N ALA A 89 -5.65 10.45 15.06
CA ALA A 89 -5.91 9.24 15.84
C ALA A 89 -7.24 8.55 15.45
N ALA A 90 -8.27 9.32 15.09
CA ALA A 90 -9.55 8.79 14.64
C ALA A 90 -9.44 7.90 13.39
N THR A 91 -8.46 8.15 12.53
CA THR A 91 -8.21 7.32 11.34
C THR A 91 -7.75 5.92 11.72
N PHE A 92 -6.87 5.80 12.72
CA PHE A 92 -6.37 4.51 13.20
C PHE A 92 -7.45 3.67 13.90
N THR A 93 -8.45 4.32 14.50
CA THR A 93 -9.56 3.62 15.16
C THR A 93 -10.69 3.24 14.21
N SER A 94 -10.90 4.00 13.14
CA SER A 94 -12.02 3.81 12.21
C SER A 94 -11.65 3.15 10.89
N ARG A 95 -10.36 3.10 10.54
CA ARG A 95 -9.85 2.58 9.27
C ARG A 95 -8.64 1.69 9.47
N ARG A 96 -8.36 0.86 8.47
CA ARG A 96 -7.13 0.05 8.44
C ARG A 96 -6.00 0.90 7.87
N VAL A 97 -4.95 1.09 8.65
CA VAL A 97 -3.72 1.75 8.22
C VAL A 97 -2.65 0.67 8.01
N ALA A 98 -2.07 0.62 6.81
CA ALA A 98 -0.91 -0.22 6.51
C ALA A 98 0.34 0.65 6.54
N LEU A 99 1.30 0.28 7.40
CA LEU A 99 2.63 0.88 7.44
C LEU A 99 3.56 -0.01 6.60
N ILE A 100 4.07 0.52 5.49
CA ILE A 100 4.82 -0.25 4.50
C ILE A 100 6.25 0.27 4.46
N THR A 101 7.20 -0.58 4.88
CA THR A 101 8.63 -0.27 4.98
C THR A 101 9.45 -1.19 4.09
N GLY A 102 9.24 -1.11 2.79
CA GLY A 102 9.95 -1.95 1.82
C GLY A 102 9.12 -3.15 1.31
N PRO A 103 9.70 -3.97 0.41
CA PRO A 103 9.07 -5.15 -0.14
C PRO A 103 8.93 -6.26 0.91
N SER A 104 8.03 -7.21 0.67
CA SER A 104 7.82 -8.35 1.57
C SER A 104 9.08 -9.21 1.67
N ARG A 105 9.54 -9.44 2.90
CA ARG A 105 10.64 -10.33 3.22
C ARG A 105 10.22 -11.25 4.35
N THR A 106 10.33 -12.56 4.13
CA THR A 106 10.13 -13.56 5.17
C THR A 106 11.45 -14.28 5.40
N ALA A 107 11.91 -14.35 6.65
CA ALA A 107 13.04 -15.18 7.03
C ALA A 107 12.49 -16.50 7.58
N ASP A 108 12.86 -17.63 6.97
CA ASP A 108 12.55 -18.95 7.48
C ASP A 108 13.57 -19.38 8.55
N ILE A 109 13.23 -20.42 9.30
CA ILE A 109 14.06 -21.03 10.36
C ILE A 109 15.47 -21.39 9.86
N GLU A 110 15.62 -21.66 8.57
CA GLU A 110 16.91 -21.96 7.90
C GLU A 110 17.72 -20.72 7.49
N LYS A 111 17.38 -19.50 7.96
CA LYS A 111 18.05 -18.23 7.64
C LYS A 111 18.04 -17.85 6.14
N MET A 112 17.21 -18.48 5.34
CA MET A 112 17.00 -18.08 3.94
C MET A 112 15.94 -16.99 3.87
N ILE A 113 16.31 -15.82 3.30
CA ILE A 113 15.38 -14.73 3.04
C ILE A 113 14.61 -15.06 1.78
N VAL A 114 13.30 -15.30 1.92
CA VAL A 114 12.40 -15.50 0.78
C VAL A 114 11.65 -14.19 0.51
N LEU A 115 11.77 -13.68 -0.71
CA LEU A 115 11.09 -12.45 -1.13
C LEU A 115 9.68 -12.76 -1.63
N GLY A 116 8.70 -12.03 -1.09
CA GLY A 116 7.34 -12.02 -1.66
C GLY A 116 6.51 -13.28 -1.42
N VAL A 117 6.68 -13.97 -0.28
CA VAL A 117 5.80 -15.10 0.09
C VAL A 117 4.40 -14.60 0.45
N HIS A 118 4.29 -13.48 1.16
CA HIS A 118 3.03 -12.91 1.66
C HIS A 118 2.86 -11.43 1.32
N GLY A 119 3.36 -10.97 0.16
CA GLY A 119 3.26 -9.58 -0.26
C GLY A 119 4.10 -9.27 -1.49
N PRO A 120 4.20 -8.00 -1.88
CA PRO A 120 4.88 -7.59 -3.10
C PRO A 120 6.38 -7.90 -3.04
N LYS A 121 6.90 -8.40 -4.15
CA LYS A 121 8.34 -8.67 -4.36
C LYS A 121 9.11 -7.37 -4.62
N LYS A 122 8.43 -6.35 -5.20
CA LYS A 122 9.02 -5.06 -5.55
C LYS A 122 8.14 -3.94 -5.04
N LEU A 123 8.76 -2.93 -4.45
CA LEU A 123 8.11 -1.72 -3.98
C LEU A 123 8.84 -0.50 -4.53
N TYR A 124 8.10 0.40 -5.14
CA TYR A 124 8.57 1.70 -5.60
C TYR A 124 7.82 2.79 -4.84
N ALA A 125 8.54 3.80 -4.35
CA ALA A 125 7.98 5.00 -3.79
C ALA A 125 8.21 6.16 -4.77
N LEU A 126 7.14 6.83 -5.18
CA LEU A 126 7.21 8.03 -6.01
C LEU A 126 6.85 9.23 -5.14
N VAL A 127 7.85 10.06 -4.86
CA VAL A 127 7.64 11.33 -4.16
C VAL A 127 7.33 12.42 -5.18
N VAL A 128 6.18 13.06 -5.04
CA VAL A 128 5.71 14.12 -5.93
C VAL A 128 5.81 15.45 -5.21
N TRP A 129 6.50 16.42 -5.81
CA TRP A 129 6.54 17.80 -5.32
C TRP A 129 5.42 18.61 -5.97
N PRO A 130 4.61 19.33 -5.19
CA PRO A 130 3.65 20.27 -5.77
C PRO A 130 4.40 21.33 -6.60
N HIS A 131 3.90 21.61 -7.80
CA HIS A 131 4.46 22.68 -8.63
C HIS A 131 4.31 24.01 -7.90
N GLY A 132 5.43 24.74 -7.67
CA GLY A 132 5.44 26.08 -7.13
C GLY A 132 5.87 26.21 -5.67
N ALA A 133 6.58 25.23 -5.14
CA ALA A 133 7.31 25.41 -3.87
C ALA A 133 8.73 25.89 -4.14
#